data_c2326ad3ad091b2769d7eb3171284b5b
#
_entry.id   c2326ad3ad091b2769d7eb3171284b5b
#
_cell.length_a   1.000
_cell.length_b   1.000
_cell.length_c   1.000
_cell.angle_alpha   90.00
_cell.angle_beta   90.00
_cell.angle_gamma   90.00
#
_symmetry.space_group_name_H-M   'P 1'
#
loop_
_entity.id
_entity.type
_entity.pdbx_description
1 polymer ?
#
loop_
_entity_poly.entity_id
_entity_poly.type
_entity_poly.pdbx_seq_one_letter_code
_entity_poly.pdbx_strand_id
1 'polypeptide(L)'
;SRLPMGIARSSSRKVLSRISPVMIEYSQVFLYEVLFLSFMQCINNDSGIRKGTGVKKENVILFSGGAEGAEAEFGANAERFGIEEVNFTFEGHARGRQRGVRILNHEELKNGDVSLEYVSKLMNRRYTESPTLRKVLQSIWYQINNGQGIYVVGEILADKTVKGGTGWGAEFAKICNKPLFVFDQKRNVWFRWSQSDWVERERGNEPVINQPHFAGTGTRFLQENGKKAIAALFERTFS
;
A
#
# COMPACT_ATOMS: atom_id res chain seq x y z
N SER A 1 53.20 -39.50 -33.55
CA SER A 1 51.87 -39.53 -34.20
C SER A 1 50.90 -38.56 -33.60
N ARG A 2 50.38 -37.72 -34.44
CA ARG A 2 49.62 -36.49 -34.10
C ARG A 2 48.18 -36.79 -33.72
N LEU A 3 47.68 -36.04 -32.72
CA LEU A 3 46.26 -35.82 -32.45
C LEU A 3 45.67 -34.83 -33.45
N PRO A 4 44.35 -34.84 -33.70
CA PRO A 4 43.69 -33.61 -33.98
C PRO A 4 42.53 -33.29 -33.00
N MET A 5 42.50 -32.02 -32.57
CA MET A 5 41.43 -31.40 -31.84
C MET A 5 40.17 -31.25 -32.71
N GLY A 6 39.01 -31.64 -32.16
CA GLY A 6 37.70 -31.31 -32.70
C GLY A 6 36.95 -30.41 -31.72
N ILE A 7 36.73 -29.16 -32.11
CA ILE A 7 35.97 -28.20 -31.34
C ILE A 7 34.49 -28.38 -31.67
N ALA A 8 33.69 -28.82 -30.69
CA ALA A 8 32.24 -28.81 -30.77
C ALA A 8 31.72 -27.44 -30.33
N ARG A 9 31.25 -26.61 -31.27
CA ARG A 9 30.47 -25.39 -30.98
C ARG A 9 29.02 -25.77 -30.73
N SER A 10 28.59 -25.56 -29.49
CA SER A 10 27.25 -25.75 -28.98
C SER A 10 26.24 -24.79 -29.63
N SER A 11 25.13 -25.38 -30.04
CA SER A 11 23.92 -24.81 -30.61
C SER A 11 23.06 -24.14 -29.54
N SER A 12 23.26 -22.85 -29.33
CA SER A 12 22.40 -22.03 -28.42
C SER A 12 21.68 -20.88 -29.15
N ARG A 13 21.36 -21.03 -30.44
CA ARG A 13 20.72 -19.98 -31.22
C ARG A 13 19.40 -20.40 -31.91
N LYS A 14 18.55 -21.21 -31.27
CA LYS A 14 17.25 -21.60 -31.86
C LYS A 14 16.06 -21.62 -30.91
N VAL A 15 15.96 -20.77 -29.93
CA VAL A 15 14.76 -20.69 -29.07
C VAL A 15 14.04 -19.34 -29.16
N LEU A 16 14.63 -18.32 -29.76
CA LEU A 16 14.06 -16.96 -29.83
C LEU A 16 13.26 -16.60 -31.08
N SER A 17 12.95 -17.58 -31.99
CA SER A 17 12.31 -17.29 -33.27
C SER A 17 10.86 -17.77 -33.44
N ARG A 18 10.11 -17.91 -32.33
CA ARG A 18 8.69 -18.31 -32.39
C ARG A 18 7.75 -17.50 -31.51
N ILE A 19 8.07 -16.22 -31.25
CA ILE A 19 7.06 -15.30 -30.72
C ILE A 19 6.55 -14.50 -31.91
N SER A 20 5.30 -14.78 -32.27
CA SER A 20 4.64 -14.09 -33.40
C SER A 20 4.58 -12.58 -33.08
N PRO A 21 4.87 -11.70 -34.06
CA PRO A 21 4.73 -10.24 -33.89
C PRO A 21 3.35 -9.81 -33.41
N VAL A 22 2.31 -10.57 -33.73
CA VAL A 22 0.93 -10.34 -33.32
C VAL A 22 0.75 -10.45 -31.79
N MET A 23 1.47 -11.35 -31.12
CA MET A 23 1.38 -11.49 -29.64
C MET A 23 2.02 -10.31 -28.90
N ILE A 24 3.01 -9.64 -29.49
CA ILE A 24 3.65 -8.46 -28.92
C ILE A 24 2.72 -7.23 -29.06
N GLU A 25 2.00 -7.12 -30.14
CA GLU A 25 1.06 -6.03 -30.40
C GLU A 25 -0.15 -6.08 -29.47
N TYR A 26 -0.74 -7.25 -29.21
CA TYR A 26 -1.83 -7.42 -28.24
C TYR A 26 -1.41 -7.13 -26.80
N SER A 27 -0.19 -7.46 -26.42
CA SER A 27 0.30 -7.15 -25.06
C SER A 27 0.52 -5.65 -24.85
N GLN A 28 0.95 -4.93 -25.88
CA GLN A 28 1.10 -3.47 -25.80
C GLN A 28 -0.24 -2.73 -25.80
N VAL A 29 -1.19 -3.13 -26.63
CA VAL A 29 -2.54 -2.55 -26.66
C VAL A 29 -3.24 -2.77 -25.32
N PHE A 30 -3.18 -3.97 -24.76
CA PHE A 30 -3.75 -4.27 -23.46
C PHE A 30 -3.10 -3.46 -22.32
N LEU A 31 -1.78 -3.26 -22.36
CA LEU A 31 -1.06 -2.42 -21.40
C LEU A 31 -1.46 -0.93 -21.53
N TYR A 32 -1.63 -0.44 -22.76
CA TYR A 32 -2.10 0.91 -23.02
C TYR A 32 -3.56 1.12 -22.58
N GLU A 33 -4.44 0.16 -22.79
CA GLU A 33 -5.83 0.25 -22.31
C GLU A 33 -5.91 0.24 -20.79
N VAL A 34 -5.16 -0.62 -20.10
CA VAL A 34 -5.11 -0.65 -18.64
C VAL A 34 -4.51 0.64 -18.08
N LEU A 35 -3.44 1.17 -18.69
CA LEU A 35 -2.84 2.45 -18.32
C LEU A 35 -3.77 3.63 -18.61
N PHE A 36 -4.48 3.60 -19.76
CA PHE A 36 -5.42 4.65 -20.16
C PHE A 36 -6.65 4.66 -19.26
N LEU A 37 -7.22 3.51 -18.92
CA LEU A 37 -8.34 3.41 -17.97
C LEU A 37 -7.92 3.87 -16.56
N SER A 38 -6.72 3.49 -16.12
CA SER A 38 -6.15 3.97 -14.86
C SER A 38 -5.92 5.50 -14.87
N PHE A 39 -5.45 6.04 -16.00
CA PHE A 39 -5.22 7.48 -16.18
C PHE A 39 -6.53 8.26 -16.25
N MET A 40 -7.54 7.75 -16.95
CA MET A 40 -8.89 8.36 -17.00
C MET A 40 -9.61 8.32 -15.64
N GLN A 41 -9.36 7.28 -14.84
CA GLN A 41 -9.86 7.18 -13.48
C GLN A 41 -9.20 8.21 -12.55
N CYS A 42 -7.91 8.53 -12.77
CA CYS A 42 -7.21 9.60 -12.04
C CYS A 42 -7.75 11.00 -12.38
N ILE A 43 -8.07 11.29 -13.65
CA ILE A 43 -8.55 12.61 -14.08
C ILE A 43 -9.96 12.87 -13.54
N ASN A 44 -10.82 11.86 -13.48
CA ASN A 44 -12.19 12.02 -12.98
C ASN A 44 -12.27 12.17 -11.45
N ASN A 45 -11.20 11.92 -10.71
CA ASN A 45 -11.15 12.12 -9.26
C ASN A 45 -10.77 13.54 -8.82
N ASP A 46 -10.39 14.43 -9.73
CA ASP A 46 -9.96 15.79 -9.38
C ASP A 46 -11.04 16.87 -9.58
N SER A 47 -12.22 16.48 -10.06
CA SER A 47 -13.33 17.44 -10.26
C SER A 47 -14.35 17.36 -9.11
N GLY A 48 -14.22 18.26 -8.15
CA GLY A 48 -15.31 18.80 -7.32
C GLY A 48 -15.96 17.82 -6.36
N ILE A 49 -15.85 18.13 -5.09
CA ILE A 49 -16.61 17.54 -3.97
C ILE A 49 -18.10 17.49 -4.34
N ARG A 50 -18.56 16.36 -4.86
CA ARG A 50 -19.99 16.05 -4.86
C ARG A 50 -20.30 15.43 -3.50
N LYS A 51 -20.96 16.16 -2.62
CA LYS A 51 -21.73 15.57 -1.53
C LYS A 51 -22.66 14.52 -2.14
N GLY A 52 -22.45 13.23 -1.82
CA GLY A 52 -23.47 12.21 -2.13
C GLY A 52 -23.08 11.10 -3.10
N THR A 53 -21.82 10.63 -3.14
CA THR A 53 -21.48 9.29 -3.63
C THR A 53 -20.86 8.49 -2.49
N GLY A 54 -21.60 8.35 -1.41
CA GLY A 54 -21.16 7.62 -0.24
C GLY A 54 -20.98 6.15 -0.59
N VAL A 55 -19.78 5.63 -0.39
CA VAL A 55 -19.57 4.20 -0.32
C VAL A 55 -20.49 3.66 0.77
N LYS A 56 -21.33 2.67 0.44
CA LYS A 56 -22.25 2.10 1.42
C LYS A 56 -21.46 1.36 2.49
N LYS A 57 -21.72 1.65 3.75
CA LYS A 57 -20.96 1.12 4.91
C LYS A 57 -20.83 -0.41 4.88
N GLU A 58 -21.88 -1.11 4.50
CA GLU A 58 -21.96 -2.56 4.41
C GLU A 58 -21.00 -3.19 3.37
N ASN A 59 -20.48 -2.39 2.46
CA ASN A 59 -19.52 -2.82 1.44
C ASN A 59 -18.10 -2.36 1.73
N VAL A 60 -17.87 -1.70 2.87
CA VAL A 60 -16.55 -1.16 3.22
C VAL A 60 -15.78 -2.14 4.07
N ILE A 61 -14.51 -2.36 3.69
CA ILE A 61 -13.57 -3.19 4.43
C ILE A 61 -12.31 -2.38 4.72
N LEU A 62 -11.94 -2.32 6.00
CA LEU A 62 -10.64 -1.84 6.44
C LEU A 62 -9.62 -2.98 6.38
N PHE A 63 -8.50 -2.77 5.70
CA PHE A 63 -7.32 -3.62 5.77
C PHE A 63 -6.25 -2.98 6.65
N SER A 64 -5.78 -3.71 7.67
CA SER A 64 -4.81 -3.24 8.63
C SER A 64 -3.94 -4.40 9.15
N GLY A 65 -3.03 -4.14 10.08
CA GLY A 65 -2.25 -5.19 10.76
C GLY A 65 -2.70 -5.43 12.20
N GLY A 66 -3.55 -4.55 12.72
CA GLY A 66 -4.04 -4.61 14.11
C GLY A 66 -2.98 -4.41 15.18
N ALA A 67 -1.79 -3.87 14.84
CA ALA A 67 -0.75 -3.53 15.79
C ALA A 67 -1.16 -2.34 16.66
N GLU A 68 -0.52 -2.20 17.83
CA GLU A 68 -0.73 -1.05 18.70
C GLU A 68 -0.44 0.27 17.99
N GLY A 69 -1.14 1.32 18.41
CA GLY A 69 -1.03 2.65 17.85
C GLY A 69 -2.05 2.93 16.74
N ALA A 70 -1.59 3.43 15.61
CA ALA A 70 -2.49 3.87 14.52
C ALA A 70 -3.38 2.75 13.97
N GLU A 71 -2.83 1.54 13.78
CA GLU A 71 -3.60 0.42 13.25
C GLU A 71 -4.73 0.00 14.20
N ALA A 72 -4.46 -0.07 15.50
CA ALA A 72 -5.49 -0.36 16.50
C ALA A 72 -6.56 0.74 16.54
N GLU A 73 -6.19 2.01 16.37
CA GLU A 73 -7.12 3.13 16.34
C GLU A 73 -8.00 3.13 15.08
N PHE A 74 -7.45 2.80 13.91
CA PHE A 74 -8.24 2.57 12.70
C PHE A 74 -9.27 1.46 12.92
N GLY A 75 -8.86 0.33 13.49
CA GLY A 75 -9.74 -0.78 13.81
C GLY A 75 -10.84 -0.40 14.83
N ALA A 76 -10.52 0.36 15.88
CA ALA A 76 -11.49 0.83 16.87
C ALA A 76 -12.56 1.73 16.22
N ASN A 77 -12.17 2.63 15.32
CA ASN A 77 -13.12 3.44 14.58
C ASN A 77 -13.93 2.61 13.56
N ALA A 78 -13.33 1.63 12.86
CA ALA A 78 -14.05 0.72 11.99
C ALA A 78 -15.16 -0.02 12.77
N GLU A 79 -14.85 -0.53 13.96
CA GLU A 79 -15.84 -1.18 14.84
C GLU A 79 -16.94 -0.21 15.29
N ARG A 80 -16.58 1.00 15.73
CA ARG A 80 -17.54 2.05 16.14
C ARG A 80 -18.54 2.38 15.02
N PHE A 81 -18.13 2.36 13.76
CA PHE A 81 -18.97 2.67 12.61
C PHE A 81 -19.59 1.43 11.95
N GLY A 82 -19.38 0.23 12.50
CA GLY A 82 -19.92 -1.02 11.96
C GLY A 82 -19.27 -1.46 10.64
N ILE A 83 -18.03 -1.04 10.40
CA ILE A 83 -17.22 -1.38 9.22
C ILE A 83 -16.50 -2.71 9.47
N GLU A 84 -16.45 -3.58 8.47
CA GLU A 84 -15.64 -4.80 8.51
C GLU A 84 -14.16 -4.46 8.54
N GLU A 85 -13.38 -5.22 9.33
CA GLU A 85 -11.91 -5.10 9.35
C GLU A 85 -11.23 -6.44 9.12
N VAL A 86 -10.12 -6.43 8.39
CA VAL A 86 -9.21 -7.56 8.20
C VAL A 86 -7.82 -7.15 8.64
N ASN A 87 -7.33 -7.78 9.70
CA ASN A 87 -6.03 -7.49 10.31
C ASN A 87 -5.01 -8.58 9.91
N PHE A 88 -4.17 -8.28 8.93
CA PHE A 88 -3.10 -9.17 8.48
C PHE A 88 -1.96 -9.22 9.49
N THR A 89 -1.69 -10.41 9.99
CA THR A 89 -0.69 -10.65 11.03
C THR A 89 -0.01 -12.00 10.83
N PHE A 90 0.86 -12.38 11.73
CA PHE A 90 1.55 -13.66 11.73
C PHE A 90 1.67 -14.22 13.14
N GLU A 91 1.96 -15.52 13.26
CA GLU A 91 2.08 -16.18 14.54
C GLU A 91 3.18 -15.54 15.40
N GLY A 92 2.88 -15.27 16.68
CA GLY A 92 3.76 -14.60 17.62
C GLY A 92 3.86 -13.08 17.51
N HIS A 93 3.10 -12.44 16.60
CA HIS A 93 3.06 -10.98 16.52
C HIS A 93 2.17 -10.38 17.61
N ALA A 94 2.70 -9.42 18.36
CA ALA A 94 1.92 -8.66 19.33
C ALA A 94 0.88 -7.77 18.64
N ARG A 95 -0.37 -7.83 19.10
CA ARG A 95 -1.52 -7.16 18.48
C ARG A 95 -2.25 -6.32 19.51
N GLY A 96 -2.68 -5.14 19.11
CA GLY A 96 -3.62 -4.30 19.83
C GLY A 96 -5.10 -4.63 19.51
N ARG A 97 -5.35 -5.37 18.41
CA ARG A 97 -6.70 -5.76 17.95
C ARG A 97 -6.84 -7.27 17.87
N GLN A 98 -8.05 -7.76 18.23
CA GLN A 98 -8.41 -9.18 18.11
C GLN A 98 -9.54 -9.45 17.11
N ARG A 99 -10.18 -8.39 16.58
CA ARG A 99 -11.25 -8.48 15.59
C ARG A 99 -10.62 -8.63 14.18
N GLY A 100 -11.27 -9.41 13.30
CA GLY A 100 -10.85 -9.55 11.89
C GLY A 100 -9.44 -10.11 11.67
N VAL A 101 -8.90 -10.89 12.60
CA VAL A 101 -7.53 -11.40 12.53
C VAL A 101 -7.36 -12.42 11.40
N ARG A 102 -6.44 -12.14 10.46
CA ARG A 102 -5.98 -13.01 9.39
C ARG A 102 -4.51 -13.36 9.61
N ILE A 103 -4.24 -14.56 10.09
CA ILE A 103 -2.87 -15.06 10.30
C ILE A 103 -2.32 -15.53 8.96
N LEU A 104 -1.21 -14.92 8.53
CA LEU A 104 -0.47 -15.29 7.33
C LEU A 104 0.51 -16.42 7.67
N ASN A 105 0.53 -17.45 6.84
CA ASN A 105 1.51 -18.52 6.94
C ASN A 105 2.85 -18.12 6.31
N HIS A 106 3.86 -19.00 6.39
CA HIS A 106 5.21 -18.71 5.92
C HIS A 106 5.28 -18.44 4.40
N GLU A 107 4.52 -19.18 3.59
CA GLU A 107 4.52 -19.02 2.13
C GLU A 107 3.79 -17.74 1.73
N GLU A 108 2.65 -17.46 2.37
CA GLU A 108 1.93 -16.21 2.15
C GLU A 108 2.82 -14.99 2.44
N LEU A 109 3.55 -14.98 3.56
CA LEU A 109 4.43 -13.87 3.92
C LEU A 109 5.45 -13.55 2.82
N LYS A 110 5.97 -14.56 2.11
CA LYS A 110 6.95 -14.37 1.03
C LYS A 110 6.40 -13.66 -0.22
N ASN A 111 5.10 -13.64 -0.42
CA ASN A 111 4.49 -13.02 -1.61
C ASN A 111 4.87 -11.54 -1.79
N GLY A 112 5.13 -10.83 -0.69
CA GLY A 112 5.54 -9.44 -0.70
C GLY A 112 7.04 -9.19 -0.92
N ASP A 113 7.89 -10.21 -0.86
CA ASP A 113 9.36 -10.04 -0.77
C ASP A 113 9.94 -9.29 -1.97
N VAL A 114 9.52 -9.59 -3.19
CA VAL A 114 10.02 -8.90 -4.41
C VAL A 114 9.68 -7.41 -4.37
N SER A 115 8.44 -7.07 -4.02
CA SER A 115 7.99 -5.68 -3.91
C SER A 115 8.74 -4.94 -2.79
N LEU A 116 8.92 -5.58 -1.65
CA LEU A 116 9.62 -5.00 -0.49
C LEU A 116 11.11 -4.82 -0.77
N GLU A 117 11.75 -5.73 -1.48
CA GLU A 117 13.14 -5.57 -1.91
C GLU A 117 13.27 -4.38 -2.87
N TYR A 118 12.32 -4.19 -3.78
CA TYR A 118 12.30 -3.02 -4.66
C TYR A 118 12.10 -1.71 -3.88
N VAL A 119 11.14 -1.68 -2.94
CA VAL A 119 10.91 -0.55 -2.03
C VAL A 119 12.17 -0.21 -1.24
N SER A 120 12.91 -1.22 -0.76
CA SER A 120 14.15 -1.01 -0.01
C SER A 120 15.16 -0.18 -0.78
N LYS A 121 15.30 -0.46 -2.08
CA LYS A 121 16.21 0.25 -2.98
C LYS A 121 15.75 1.69 -3.22
N LEU A 122 14.46 1.91 -3.44
CA LEU A 122 13.90 3.26 -3.64
C LEU A 122 14.09 4.15 -2.41
N MET A 123 13.92 3.59 -1.22
CA MET A 123 14.08 4.31 0.04
C MET A 123 15.55 4.42 0.48
N ASN A 124 16.48 3.78 -0.21
CA ASN A 124 17.85 3.57 0.25
C ASN A 124 17.90 3.04 1.69
N ARG A 125 16.99 2.11 2.02
CA ARG A 125 16.90 1.43 3.32
C ARG A 125 17.08 -0.06 3.12
N ARG A 126 17.91 -0.70 3.95
CA ARG A 126 18.14 -2.13 3.85
C ARG A 126 16.88 -2.91 4.22
N TYR A 127 16.44 -3.83 3.35
CA TYR A 127 15.42 -4.80 3.71
C TYR A 127 15.99 -5.71 4.80
N THR A 128 15.37 -5.70 5.95
CA THR A 128 15.93 -6.21 7.19
C THR A 128 16.16 -7.72 7.21
N GLU A 129 17.25 -8.14 7.84
CA GLU A 129 17.54 -9.54 8.16
C GLU A 129 16.87 -10.00 9.47
N SER A 130 16.34 -9.07 10.29
CA SER A 130 15.56 -9.41 11.47
C SER A 130 14.28 -10.17 11.09
N PRO A 131 14.12 -11.45 11.49
CA PRO A 131 12.98 -12.26 11.06
C PRO A 131 11.63 -11.66 11.44
N THR A 132 11.53 -11.10 12.64
CA THR A 132 10.29 -10.47 13.13
C THR A 132 9.96 -9.22 12.36
N LEU A 133 10.93 -8.31 12.17
CA LEU A 133 10.68 -7.07 11.42
C LEU A 133 10.37 -7.36 9.96
N ARG A 134 11.02 -8.36 9.36
CA ARG A 134 10.71 -8.80 8.00
C ARG A 134 9.26 -9.24 7.87
N LYS A 135 8.76 -10.07 8.79
CA LYS A 135 7.34 -10.50 8.81
C LYS A 135 6.38 -9.32 8.99
N VAL A 136 6.74 -8.32 9.80
CA VAL A 136 5.95 -7.08 9.92
C VAL A 136 5.85 -6.37 8.57
N LEU A 137 6.95 -6.18 7.86
CA LEU A 137 6.95 -5.54 6.53
C LEU A 137 6.14 -6.37 5.52
N GLN A 138 6.26 -7.70 5.54
CA GLN A 138 5.48 -8.62 4.71
C GLN A 138 3.98 -8.51 5.01
N SER A 139 3.57 -8.35 6.27
CA SER A 139 2.16 -8.13 6.62
C SER A 139 1.65 -6.76 6.15
N ILE A 140 2.48 -5.71 6.18
CA ILE A 140 2.16 -4.39 5.62
C ILE A 140 1.91 -4.48 4.11
N TRP A 141 2.66 -5.30 3.39
CA TRP A 141 2.42 -5.54 1.97
C TRP A 141 0.97 -6.00 1.71
N TYR A 142 0.44 -6.92 2.52
CA TYR A 142 -0.96 -7.38 2.40
C TYR A 142 -1.95 -6.26 2.66
N GLN A 143 -1.73 -5.43 3.66
CA GLN A 143 -2.60 -4.29 3.95
C GLN A 143 -2.71 -3.37 2.74
N ILE A 144 -1.57 -2.95 2.20
CA ILE A 144 -1.51 -2.02 1.08
C ILE A 144 -2.01 -2.67 -0.23
N ASN A 145 -1.66 -3.93 -0.48
CA ASN A 145 -2.06 -4.63 -1.71
C ASN A 145 -3.58 -4.76 -1.82
N ASN A 146 -4.27 -5.01 -0.70
CA ASN A 146 -5.73 -5.14 -0.67
C ASN A 146 -6.47 -3.79 -0.60
N GLY A 147 -5.86 -2.74 -0.07
CA GLY A 147 -6.45 -1.40 -0.03
C GLY A 147 -6.46 -0.72 -1.40
N GLN A 148 -7.55 -0.09 -1.77
CA GLN A 148 -7.69 0.76 -2.97
C GLN A 148 -7.34 2.22 -2.66
N GLY A 149 -7.60 2.68 -1.43
CA GLY A 149 -7.16 3.97 -0.88
C GLY A 149 -6.35 3.72 0.40
N ILE A 150 -5.27 4.45 0.60
CA ILE A 150 -4.31 4.23 1.69
C ILE A 150 -4.27 5.45 2.60
N TYR A 151 -4.58 5.23 3.88
CA TYR A 151 -4.58 6.26 4.91
C TYR A 151 -3.54 5.90 5.98
N VAL A 152 -2.62 6.81 6.22
CA VAL A 152 -1.43 6.59 7.05
C VAL A 152 -1.35 7.65 8.13
N VAL A 153 -0.95 7.27 9.34
CA VAL A 153 -0.58 8.23 10.38
C VAL A 153 0.91 8.07 10.69
N GLY A 154 1.69 9.15 10.57
CA GLY A 154 3.14 9.08 10.75
C GLY A 154 3.82 10.44 10.76
N GLU A 155 5.07 10.47 10.30
CA GLU A 155 5.89 11.67 10.11
C GLU A 155 6.53 11.60 8.73
N ILE A 156 6.32 12.62 7.89
CA ILE A 156 6.95 12.75 6.57
C ILE A 156 8.34 13.37 6.76
N LEU A 157 9.36 12.69 6.25
CA LEU A 157 10.75 13.11 6.33
C LEU A 157 11.13 14.07 5.18
N ALA A 158 12.31 14.68 5.29
CA ALA A 158 12.83 15.62 4.29
C ALA A 158 13.07 14.95 2.92
N ASP A 159 13.37 13.65 2.90
CA ASP A 159 13.51 12.84 1.69
C ASP A 159 12.17 12.41 1.06
N LYS A 160 11.05 12.96 1.55
CA LYS A 160 9.68 12.66 1.14
C LYS A 160 9.21 11.24 1.48
N THR A 161 9.98 10.44 2.21
CA THR A 161 9.54 9.16 2.75
C THR A 161 8.79 9.34 4.07
N VAL A 162 8.05 8.32 4.50
CA VAL A 162 7.47 8.28 5.84
C VAL A 162 8.40 7.53 6.79
N LYS A 163 8.49 7.99 8.02
CA LYS A 163 9.38 7.48 9.06
C LYS A 163 9.06 6.04 9.45
N GLY A 164 10.10 5.23 9.69
CA GLY A 164 10.00 3.89 10.27
C GLY A 164 9.42 2.84 9.32
N GLY A 165 8.84 1.79 9.89
CA GLY A 165 8.19 0.69 9.16
C GLY A 165 7.00 1.16 8.31
N THR A 166 6.27 2.14 8.79
CA THR A 166 5.15 2.80 8.09
C THR A 166 5.55 3.32 6.71
N GLY A 167 6.80 3.79 6.58
CA GLY A 167 7.34 4.26 5.30
C GLY A 167 7.36 3.20 4.20
N TRP A 168 7.52 1.94 4.54
CA TRP A 168 7.49 0.85 3.56
C TRP A 168 6.12 0.69 2.91
N GLY A 169 5.06 0.77 3.71
CA GLY A 169 3.69 0.77 3.20
C GLY A 169 3.40 1.99 2.33
N ALA A 170 3.82 3.18 2.76
CA ALA A 170 3.63 4.41 1.98
C ALA A 170 4.37 4.35 0.63
N GLU A 171 5.64 3.92 0.60
CA GLU A 171 6.39 3.78 -0.65
C GLU A 171 5.80 2.70 -1.56
N PHE A 172 5.33 1.58 -1.00
CA PHE A 172 4.65 0.57 -1.79
C PHE A 172 3.34 1.10 -2.40
N ALA A 173 2.57 1.91 -1.66
CA ALA A 173 1.38 2.58 -2.18
C ALA A 173 1.71 3.55 -3.34
N LYS A 174 2.83 4.30 -3.25
CA LYS A 174 3.32 5.17 -4.34
C LYS A 174 3.63 4.38 -5.61
N ILE A 175 4.36 3.25 -5.48
CA ILE A 175 4.70 2.38 -6.61
C ILE A 175 3.44 1.82 -7.28
N CYS A 176 2.45 1.43 -6.49
CA CYS A 176 1.17 0.92 -6.98
C CYS A 176 0.23 2.02 -7.47
N ASN A 177 0.67 3.28 -7.49
CA ASN A 177 -0.12 4.45 -7.87
C ASN A 177 -1.50 4.52 -7.17
N LYS A 178 -1.53 4.12 -5.90
CA LYS A 178 -2.76 4.16 -5.09
C LYS A 178 -2.97 5.55 -4.49
N PRO A 179 -4.22 6.02 -4.36
CA PRO A 179 -4.52 7.19 -3.56
C PRO A 179 -3.92 7.06 -2.16
N LEU A 180 -2.97 7.92 -1.82
CA LEU A 180 -2.21 7.87 -0.58
C LEU A 180 -2.36 9.17 0.18
N PHE A 181 -2.82 9.06 1.42
CA PHE A 181 -2.94 10.16 2.37
C PHE A 181 -2.13 9.86 3.61
N VAL A 182 -1.37 10.85 4.10
CA VAL A 182 -0.59 10.77 5.34
C VAL A 182 -1.00 11.90 6.26
N PHE A 183 -1.43 11.58 7.48
CA PHE A 183 -1.52 12.54 8.55
C PHE A 183 -0.15 12.64 9.21
N ASP A 184 0.50 13.79 9.03
CA ASP A 184 1.77 14.09 9.67
C ASP A 184 1.50 14.63 11.09
N GLN A 185 1.79 13.80 12.10
CA GLN A 185 1.54 14.16 13.51
C GLN A 185 2.37 15.37 13.96
N LYS A 186 3.55 15.59 13.37
CA LYS A 186 4.42 16.72 13.73
C LYS A 186 3.89 18.05 13.17
N ARG A 187 3.37 18.02 11.93
CA ARG A 187 2.78 19.18 11.26
C ARG A 187 1.31 19.35 11.57
N ASN A 188 0.67 18.33 12.16
CA ASN A 188 -0.75 18.29 12.54
C ASN A 188 -1.71 18.51 11.36
N VAL A 189 -1.41 17.95 10.18
CA VAL A 189 -2.18 18.14 8.97
C VAL A 189 -2.09 16.91 8.06
N TRP A 190 -3.11 16.72 7.21
CA TRP A 190 -3.13 15.70 6.18
C TRP A 190 -2.38 16.15 4.93
N PHE A 191 -1.63 15.22 4.33
CA PHE A 191 -1.00 15.35 3.02
C PHE A 191 -1.54 14.29 2.07
N ARG A 192 -1.68 14.63 0.79
CA ARG A 192 -1.93 13.69 -0.30
C ARG A 192 -0.66 13.57 -1.13
N TRP A 193 -0.30 12.34 -1.52
CA TRP A 193 0.75 12.12 -2.50
C TRP A 193 0.26 12.46 -3.91
N SER A 194 0.97 13.32 -4.62
CA SER A 194 0.65 13.79 -5.97
C SER A 194 1.77 13.40 -6.94
N GLN A 195 1.98 12.08 -7.11
CA GLN A 195 2.98 11.48 -8.02
C GLN A 195 4.44 11.86 -7.75
N SER A 196 4.75 13.10 -7.40
CA SER A 196 6.12 13.59 -7.20
C SER A 196 6.36 14.27 -5.86
N ASP A 197 5.29 14.75 -5.22
CA ASP A 197 5.39 15.47 -3.95
C ASP A 197 4.17 15.29 -3.04
N TRP A 198 4.34 15.70 -1.79
CA TRP A 198 3.26 15.79 -0.81
C TRP A 198 2.55 17.14 -0.96
N VAL A 199 1.24 17.07 -1.16
CA VAL A 199 0.36 18.25 -1.20
C VAL A 199 -0.44 18.29 0.09
N GLU A 200 -0.29 19.37 0.82
CA GLU A 200 -1.06 19.62 2.04
C GLU A 200 -2.56 19.73 1.74
N ARG A 201 -3.36 19.15 2.62
CA ARG A 201 -4.83 19.24 2.53
C ARG A 201 -5.31 20.31 3.51
N GLU A 202 -5.79 21.39 2.96
CA GLU A 202 -6.32 22.52 3.71
C GLU A 202 -7.52 22.13 4.57
N ARG A 203 -7.79 22.92 5.59
CA ARG A 203 -8.95 22.73 6.46
C ARG A 203 -10.25 22.81 5.63
N GLY A 204 -11.13 21.84 5.81
CA GLY A 204 -12.36 21.67 5.03
C GLY A 204 -12.19 20.86 3.75
N ASN A 205 -10.97 20.48 3.41
CA ASN A 205 -10.61 19.63 2.27
C ASN A 205 -9.77 18.39 2.68
N GLU A 206 -9.93 17.98 3.94
CA GLU A 206 -9.29 16.78 4.46
C GLU A 206 -9.84 15.53 3.76
N PRO A 207 -9.10 14.41 3.79
CA PRO A 207 -9.53 13.19 3.10
C PRO A 207 -10.83 12.62 3.66
N VAL A 208 -11.56 11.93 2.78
CA VAL A 208 -12.68 11.03 3.09
C VAL A 208 -12.37 9.66 2.53
N ILE A 209 -12.96 8.60 3.10
CA ILE A 209 -12.84 7.23 2.59
C ILE A 209 -13.85 7.09 1.45
N ASN A 210 -13.37 7.10 0.23
CA ASN A 210 -14.19 7.04 -0.99
C ASN A 210 -14.05 5.73 -1.77
N GLN A 211 -13.32 4.76 -1.21
CA GLN A 211 -13.13 3.44 -1.79
C GLN A 211 -13.73 2.37 -0.85
N PRO A 212 -14.38 1.32 -1.40
CA PRO A 212 -14.95 0.25 -0.57
C PRO A 212 -13.87 -0.52 0.20
N HIS A 213 -12.68 -0.66 -0.38
CA HIS A 213 -11.55 -1.30 0.26
C HIS A 213 -10.47 -0.26 0.57
N PHE A 214 -10.16 -0.05 1.82
CA PHE A 214 -9.12 0.90 2.19
C PHE A 214 -8.14 0.31 3.20
N ALA A 215 -6.90 0.79 3.19
CA ALA A 215 -5.91 0.43 4.19
C ALA A 215 -5.72 1.56 5.20
N GLY A 216 -5.75 1.21 6.47
CA GLY A 216 -5.43 2.08 7.60
C GLY A 216 -4.20 1.56 8.33
N THR A 217 -3.09 2.30 8.28
CA THR A 217 -1.82 1.90 8.90
C THR A 217 -1.10 3.10 9.50
N GLY A 218 0.00 2.87 10.22
CA GLY A 218 0.79 3.98 10.72
C GLY A 218 1.70 3.62 11.88
N THR A 219 2.12 4.66 12.58
CA THR A 219 3.05 4.53 13.69
C THR A 219 2.43 3.88 14.92
N ARG A 220 3.22 3.06 15.62
CA ARG A 220 2.85 2.59 16.96
C ARG A 220 2.85 3.72 18.01
N PHE A 221 3.56 4.80 17.74
CA PHE A 221 3.64 5.97 18.62
C PHE A 221 2.56 7.00 18.25
N LEU A 222 1.32 6.56 18.31
CA LEU A 222 0.16 7.39 17.98
C LEU A 222 -0.04 8.47 19.06
N GLN A 223 -0.04 9.73 18.62
CA GLN A 223 -0.32 10.89 19.46
C GLN A 223 -1.82 11.22 19.46
N GLU A 224 -2.25 12.07 20.36
CA GLU A 224 -3.65 12.45 20.51
C GLU A 224 -4.23 13.13 19.26
N ASN A 225 -3.41 13.94 18.56
CA ASN A 225 -3.81 14.54 17.29
C ASN A 225 -3.99 13.51 16.18
N GLY A 226 -3.17 12.45 16.15
CA GLY A 226 -3.32 11.33 15.24
C GLY A 226 -4.62 10.56 15.49
N LYS A 227 -4.99 10.29 16.76
CA LYS A 227 -6.28 9.67 17.11
C LYS A 227 -7.45 10.51 16.63
N LYS A 228 -7.43 11.83 16.92
CA LYS A 228 -8.46 12.77 16.45
C LYS A 228 -8.57 12.82 14.94
N ALA A 229 -7.44 12.76 14.22
CA ALA A 229 -7.42 12.76 12.77
C ALA A 229 -8.07 11.49 12.18
N ILE A 230 -7.81 10.31 12.78
CA ILE A 230 -8.46 9.05 12.40
C ILE A 230 -9.97 9.12 12.68
N ALA A 231 -10.38 9.51 13.90
CA ALA A 231 -11.78 9.62 14.25
C ALA A 231 -12.53 10.58 13.31
N ALA A 232 -11.97 11.75 13.04
CA ALA A 232 -12.53 12.73 12.13
C ALA A 232 -12.61 12.23 10.66
N LEU A 233 -11.68 11.40 10.20
CA LEU A 233 -11.74 10.75 8.89
C LEU A 233 -12.98 9.87 8.77
N PHE A 234 -13.26 9.04 9.77
CA PHE A 234 -14.44 8.18 9.79
C PHE A 234 -15.73 8.99 9.95
N GLU A 235 -15.75 9.99 10.81
CA GLU A 235 -16.90 10.88 11.00
C GLU A 235 -17.26 11.62 9.70
N ARG A 236 -16.29 12.22 9.01
CA ARG A 236 -16.55 12.89 7.72
C ARG A 236 -17.06 11.96 6.64
N THR A 237 -16.73 10.68 6.74
CA THR A 237 -17.11 9.69 5.71
C THR A 237 -18.46 9.05 5.99
N PHE A 238 -18.76 8.72 7.24
CA PHE A 238 -19.85 7.77 7.58
C PHE A 238 -20.94 8.35 8.50
N SER A 239 -20.80 9.63 8.93
CA SER A 239 -21.84 10.31 9.73
C SER A 239 -22.89 11.03 8.91
#